data_8e80976facf07ac58af4633c8d5649eb
#
_entry.id   8e80976facf07ac58af4633c8d5649eb
#
_cell.length_a   1.000
_cell.length_b   1.000
_cell.length_c   1.000
_cell.angle_alpha   90.00
_cell.angle_beta   90.00
_cell.angle_gamma   90.00
#
_symmetry.space_group_name_H-M   'P 1'
#
loop_
_entity.id
_entity.type
_entity.pdbx_description
1 polymer ?
#
loop_
_entity_poly.entity_id
_entity_poly.type
_entity_poly.pdbx_seq_one_letter_code
_entity_poly.pdbx_strand_id
1 'polypeptide(L)'
;YSTKNHYGLSEYLSGICSLEEAIYQTNWPNTSIIPAGYEAPNPLQLLDTQAMGDLIEQLAEQFDVVLIDTPPVGILADAVALAKFCDGTLLVVGYHKGRQQDIKDAVDSIKQTGCKGLGAVLNGVQFSSMSNRHHYYNSERYTEYCNKRYYKSREQ
;
A
#
# COMPACT_ATOMS: atom_id res chain seq x y z
N TYR A 1 -18.19 -5.97 -2.48
CA TYR A 1 -18.33 -5.19 -1.24
C TYR A 1 -19.65 -4.46 -1.31
N SER A 2 -20.53 -4.69 -0.33
CA SER A 2 -21.87 -4.09 -0.27
C SER A 2 -21.73 -2.59 0.06
N THR A 3 -22.33 -1.74 -0.75
CA THR A 3 -22.31 -0.27 -0.65
C THR A 3 -23.25 0.26 0.44
N LYS A 4 -23.17 -0.25 1.65
CA LYS A 4 -23.75 0.44 2.82
C LYS A 4 -22.67 1.33 3.41
N ASN A 5 -23.01 2.59 3.69
CA ASN A 5 -22.17 3.64 4.30
C ASN A 5 -21.07 3.08 5.21
N HIS A 6 -19.92 2.76 4.62
CA HIS A 6 -18.79 2.28 5.38
C HIS A 6 -17.88 3.49 5.59
N TYR A 7 -17.71 3.87 6.83
CA TYR A 7 -16.71 4.85 7.21
C TYR A 7 -15.30 4.31 6.88
N GLY A 8 -14.37 5.22 6.70
CA GLY A 8 -12.98 4.88 6.45
C GLY A 8 -12.03 5.88 7.08
N LEU A 9 -10.81 5.91 6.56
CA LEU A 9 -9.76 6.77 7.08
C LEU A 9 -10.13 8.25 7.05
N SER A 10 -10.79 8.71 5.98
CA SER A 10 -11.21 10.11 5.84
C SER A 10 -12.18 10.54 6.92
N GLU A 11 -13.18 9.70 7.21
CA GLU A 11 -14.19 9.98 8.24
C GLU A 11 -13.57 9.94 9.64
N TYR A 12 -12.70 8.97 9.91
CA TYR A 12 -12.01 8.87 11.19
C TYR A 12 -11.13 10.10 11.44
N LEU A 13 -10.27 10.46 10.49
CA LEU A 13 -9.37 11.62 10.62
C LEU A 13 -10.13 12.96 10.68
N SER A 14 -11.35 12.99 10.16
CA SER A 14 -12.25 14.15 10.26
C SER A 14 -13.09 14.17 11.56
N GLY A 15 -12.95 13.16 12.43
CA GLY A 15 -13.71 13.05 13.66
C GLY A 15 -15.19 12.71 13.49
N ILE A 16 -15.57 12.14 12.33
CA ILE A 16 -16.95 11.78 11.99
C ILE A 16 -17.34 10.42 12.57
N CYS A 17 -16.37 9.51 12.72
CA CYS A 17 -16.60 8.17 13.26
C CYS A 17 -15.47 7.75 14.22
N SER A 18 -15.70 6.70 14.99
CA SER A 18 -14.67 6.07 15.83
C SER A 18 -13.77 5.12 15.00
N LEU A 19 -12.65 4.68 15.60
CA LEU A 19 -11.77 3.69 14.94
C LEU A 19 -12.51 2.35 14.75
N GLU A 20 -13.30 1.93 15.72
CA GLU A 20 -14.09 0.70 15.68
C GLU A 20 -15.10 0.71 14.52
N GLU A 21 -15.60 1.88 14.14
CA GLU A 21 -16.51 2.05 13.01
C GLU A 21 -15.80 2.10 11.66
N ALA A 22 -14.49 2.46 11.64
CA ALA A 22 -13.69 2.59 10.43
C ALA A 22 -12.88 1.32 10.09
N ILE A 23 -12.67 0.40 11.09
CA ILE A 23 -11.89 -0.83 10.91
C ILE A 23 -12.81 -2.02 10.65
N TYR A 24 -12.51 -2.81 9.63
CA TYR A 24 -13.30 -3.97 9.21
C TYR A 24 -12.48 -5.24 9.22
N GLN A 25 -13.07 -6.32 9.76
CA GLN A 25 -12.50 -7.66 9.62
C GLN A 25 -12.62 -8.15 8.18
N THR A 26 -11.58 -8.77 7.67
CA THR A 26 -11.60 -9.38 6.34
C THR A 26 -11.94 -10.87 6.43
N ASN A 27 -12.16 -11.52 5.28
CA ASN A 27 -12.32 -12.96 5.20
C ASN A 27 -10.98 -13.73 5.43
N TRP A 28 -9.88 -13.03 5.58
CA TRP A 28 -8.59 -13.63 5.89
C TRP A 28 -8.34 -13.60 7.39
N PRO A 29 -7.87 -14.70 7.98
CA PRO A 29 -7.59 -14.75 9.40
C PRO A 29 -6.60 -13.65 9.82
N ASN A 30 -6.86 -13.04 10.98
CA ASN A 30 -5.99 -12.02 11.59
C ASN A 30 -5.69 -10.81 10.68
N THR A 31 -6.62 -10.49 9.77
CA THR A 31 -6.43 -9.39 8.83
C THR A 31 -7.62 -8.45 8.90
N SER A 32 -7.36 -7.19 9.20
CA SER A 32 -8.33 -6.10 9.21
C SER A 32 -7.98 -5.08 8.12
N ILE A 33 -8.94 -4.26 7.72
CA ILE A 33 -8.75 -3.19 6.75
C ILE A 33 -9.47 -1.92 7.20
N ILE A 34 -8.83 -0.79 6.98
CA ILE A 34 -9.45 0.54 7.02
C ILE A 34 -9.50 1.02 5.57
N PRO A 35 -10.69 1.16 4.95
CA PRO A 35 -10.79 1.72 3.61
C PRO A 35 -10.46 3.21 3.62
N ALA A 36 -10.19 3.81 2.45
CA ALA A 36 -9.90 5.24 2.34
C ALA A 36 -11.05 6.13 2.84
N GLY A 37 -12.29 5.67 2.72
CA GLY A 37 -13.48 6.48 3.04
C GLY A 37 -13.94 7.31 1.84
N TYR A 38 -14.69 8.39 2.13
CA TYR A 38 -15.10 9.34 1.10
C TYR A 38 -13.94 10.22 0.63
N GLU A 39 -14.04 10.68 -0.61
CA GLU A 39 -13.03 11.58 -1.19
C GLU A 39 -13.01 12.91 -0.44
N ALA A 40 -11.93 13.15 0.31
CA ALA A 40 -11.75 14.38 1.05
C ALA A 40 -11.31 15.51 0.10
N PRO A 41 -11.77 16.76 0.30
CA PRO A 41 -11.36 17.91 -0.52
C PRO A 41 -9.84 18.15 -0.50
N ASN A 42 -9.19 17.90 0.62
CA ASN A 42 -7.75 18.08 0.84
C ASN A 42 -7.15 16.85 1.53
N PRO A 43 -6.96 15.71 0.81
CA PRO A 43 -6.50 14.47 1.44
C PRO A 43 -5.15 14.62 2.16
N LEU A 44 -4.19 15.33 1.53
CA LEU A 44 -2.86 15.53 2.09
C LEU A 44 -2.89 16.26 3.45
N GLN A 45 -3.80 17.21 3.64
CA GLN A 45 -3.94 17.91 4.92
C GLN A 45 -4.43 16.99 6.05
N LEU A 46 -5.22 15.96 5.74
CA LEU A 46 -5.64 14.96 6.72
C LEU A 46 -4.49 14.00 7.05
N LEU A 47 -3.74 13.57 6.03
CA LEU A 47 -2.65 12.61 6.18
C LEU A 47 -1.42 13.20 6.88
N ASP A 48 -1.18 14.51 6.75
CA ASP A 48 -0.04 15.20 7.34
C ASP A 48 -0.32 15.74 8.74
N THR A 49 -1.22 15.11 9.49
CA THR A 49 -1.63 15.50 10.84
C THR A 49 -1.04 14.60 11.93
N GLN A 50 -0.97 15.15 13.17
CA GLN A 50 -0.64 14.32 14.33
C GLN A 50 -1.67 13.20 14.55
N ALA A 51 -2.95 13.44 14.25
CA ALA A 51 -3.99 12.42 14.36
C ALA A 51 -3.71 11.18 13.49
N MET A 52 -3.08 11.35 12.32
CA MET A 52 -2.63 10.20 11.50
C MET A 52 -1.47 9.46 12.16
N GLY A 53 -0.53 10.18 12.78
CA GLY A 53 0.56 9.57 13.55
C GLY A 53 0.02 8.77 14.74
N ASP A 54 -0.87 9.35 15.53
CA ASP A 54 -1.50 8.72 16.69
C ASP A 54 -2.29 7.45 16.29
N LEU A 55 -2.96 7.49 15.13
CA LEU A 55 -3.64 6.32 14.57
C LEU A 55 -2.65 5.18 14.25
N ILE A 56 -1.53 5.50 13.60
CA ILE A 56 -0.52 4.49 13.25
C ILE A 56 0.08 3.88 14.51
N GLU A 57 0.39 4.68 15.52
CA GLU A 57 0.89 4.20 16.83
C GLU A 57 -0.14 3.30 17.51
N GLN A 58 -1.41 3.71 17.58
CA GLN A 58 -2.49 2.91 18.15
C GLN A 58 -2.69 1.56 17.42
N LEU A 59 -2.55 1.54 16.09
CA LEU A 59 -2.64 0.32 15.31
C LEU A 59 -1.40 -0.58 15.51
N ALA A 60 -0.21 0.00 15.66
CA ALA A 60 1.02 -0.75 15.93
C ALA A 60 1.02 -1.45 17.29
N GLU A 61 0.26 -0.94 18.28
CA GLU A 61 0.05 -1.62 19.55
C GLU A 61 -0.89 -2.84 19.44
N GLN A 62 -1.75 -2.88 18.43
CA GLN A 62 -2.79 -3.91 18.27
C GLN A 62 -2.44 -4.98 17.23
N PHE A 63 -1.57 -4.65 16.26
CA PHE A 63 -1.23 -5.49 15.12
C PHE A 63 0.28 -5.67 14.99
N ASP A 64 0.73 -6.88 14.64
CA ASP A 64 2.14 -7.17 14.40
C ASP A 64 2.70 -6.41 13.19
N VAL A 65 1.83 -6.11 12.20
CA VAL A 65 2.19 -5.39 10.97
C VAL A 65 1.04 -4.47 10.56
N VAL A 66 1.37 -3.20 10.30
CA VAL A 66 0.48 -2.21 9.70
C VAL A 66 0.99 -1.88 8.30
N LEU A 67 0.18 -2.13 7.27
CA LEU A 67 0.51 -1.83 5.87
C LEU A 67 -0.32 -0.65 5.39
N ILE A 68 0.34 0.37 4.88
CA ILE A 68 -0.31 1.56 4.31
C ILE A 68 -0.10 1.54 2.79
N ASP A 69 -1.17 1.32 2.04
CA ASP A 69 -1.17 1.42 0.57
C ASP A 69 -1.38 2.86 0.15
N THR A 70 -0.51 3.36 -0.72
CA THR A 70 -0.50 4.77 -1.14
C THR A 70 -0.52 4.90 -2.66
N PRO A 71 -1.03 6.03 -3.17
CA PRO A 71 -0.84 6.40 -4.56
C PRO A 71 0.65 6.49 -4.94
N PRO A 72 0.97 6.46 -6.25
CA PRO A 72 2.35 6.56 -6.70
C PRO A 72 3.04 7.85 -6.24
N VAL A 73 4.20 7.72 -5.60
CA VAL A 73 5.02 8.83 -5.04
C VAL A 73 5.32 9.95 -6.07
N GLY A 74 5.48 9.59 -7.34
CA GLY A 74 5.74 10.58 -8.41
C GLY A 74 4.52 11.41 -8.83
N ILE A 75 3.33 11.14 -8.27
CA ILE A 75 2.08 11.81 -8.63
C ILE A 75 1.54 12.61 -7.44
N LEU A 76 1.53 12.00 -6.24
CA LEU A 76 0.97 12.59 -5.02
C LEU A 76 1.99 12.55 -3.89
N ALA A 77 1.90 13.53 -2.97
CA ALA A 77 2.79 13.63 -1.82
C ALA A 77 2.37 12.76 -0.63
N ASP A 78 1.29 12.00 -0.74
CA ASP A 78 0.68 11.21 0.34
C ASP A 78 1.69 10.24 0.97
N ALA A 79 2.41 9.48 0.15
CA ALA A 79 3.42 8.55 0.63
C ALA A 79 4.58 9.25 1.37
N VAL A 80 4.95 10.44 0.95
CA VAL A 80 6.00 11.26 1.60
C VAL A 80 5.52 11.75 2.96
N ALA A 81 4.27 12.24 3.04
CA ALA A 81 3.67 12.69 4.29
C ALA A 81 3.53 11.56 5.31
N LEU A 82 3.16 10.35 4.85
CA LEU A 82 2.97 9.18 5.71
C LEU A 82 4.28 8.52 6.14
N ALA A 83 5.32 8.59 5.32
CA ALA A 83 6.60 7.93 5.57
C ALA A 83 7.24 8.34 6.90
N LYS A 84 7.04 9.58 7.36
CA LYS A 84 7.58 10.06 8.65
C LYS A 84 6.99 9.35 9.88
N PHE A 85 5.84 8.69 9.74
CA PHE A 85 5.18 7.94 10.81
C PHE A 85 5.43 6.43 10.72
N CYS A 86 6.19 5.97 9.70
CA CYS A 86 6.40 4.55 9.42
C CYS A 86 7.80 4.11 9.79
N ASP A 87 7.96 2.84 10.21
CA ASP A 87 9.27 2.22 10.46
C ASP A 87 10.05 1.99 9.17
N GLY A 88 9.37 1.88 8.03
CA GLY A 88 10.01 1.67 6.75
C GLY A 88 9.08 1.78 5.55
N THR A 89 9.68 1.97 4.39
CA THR A 89 8.98 2.07 3.10
C THR A 89 9.46 0.99 2.14
N LEU A 90 8.51 0.43 1.39
CA LEU A 90 8.76 -0.52 0.31
C LEU A 90 8.30 0.10 -1.01
N LEU A 91 9.24 0.29 -1.96
CA LEU A 91 8.91 0.85 -3.27
C LEU A 91 8.43 -0.26 -4.22
N VAL A 92 7.22 -0.12 -4.74
CA VAL A 92 6.69 -1.03 -5.77
C VAL A 92 6.83 -0.40 -7.15
N VAL A 93 7.66 -1.01 -8.00
CA VAL A 93 7.97 -0.54 -9.36
C VAL A 93 7.28 -1.43 -10.38
N GLY A 94 6.46 -0.86 -11.24
CA GLY A 94 5.84 -1.59 -12.36
C GLY A 94 6.87 -1.88 -13.48
N TYR A 95 6.95 -3.15 -13.92
CA TYR A 95 7.80 -3.54 -15.04
C TYR A 95 7.35 -2.82 -16.33
N HIS A 96 8.27 -2.18 -17.04
CA HIS A 96 8.03 -1.33 -18.21
C HIS A 96 7.05 -0.15 -17.99
N LYS A 97 6.77 0.25 -16.74
CA LYS A 97 5.79 1.31 -16.42
C LYS A 97 6.40 2.60 -15.87
N GLY A 98 7.67 2.84 -16.01
CA GLY A 98 8.29 4.06 -15.51
C GLY A 98 9.65 4.32 -16.14
N ARG A 99 10.06 5.60 -16.17
CA ARG A 99 11.40 5.98 -16.54
C ARG A 99 12.32 5.81 -15.34
N GLN A 100 13.59 5.50 -15.59
CA GLN A 100 14.59 5.38 -14.53
C GLN A 100 14.67 6.64 -13.65
N GLN A 101 14.49 7.81 -14.25
CA GLN A 101 14.51 9.07 -13.52
C GLN A 101 13.34 9.18 -12.53
N ASP A 102 12.13 8.77 -12.91
CA ASP A 102 10.95 8.81 -12.03
C ASP A 102 11.15 7.93 -10.79
N ILE A 103 11.80 6.76 -10.97
CA ILE A 103 12.14 5.87 -9.86
C ILE A 103 13.18 6.51 -8.93
N LYS A 104 14.19 7.16 -9.51
CA LYS A 104 15.22 7.85 -8.73
C LYS A 104 14.63 9.00 -7.93
N ASP A 105 13.77 9.81 -8.54
CA ASP A 105 13.12 10.94 -7.90
C ASP A 105 12.21 10.45 -6.75
N ALA A 106 11.48 9.35 -6.94
CA ALA A 106 10.68 8.70 -5.90
C ALA A 106 11.54 8.24 -4.71
N VAL A 107 12.66 7.57 -4.98
CA VAL A 107 13.61 7.12 -3.95
C VAL A 107 14.19 8.32 -3.18
N ASP A 108 14.57 9.37 -3.87
CA ASP A 108 15.16 10.55 -3.26
C ASP A 108 14.11 11.30 -2.42
N SER A 109 12.87 11.38 -2.86
CA SER A 109 11.75 11.95 -2.07
C SER A 109 11.51 11.18 -0.77
N ILE A 110 11.49 9.85 -0.82
CA ILE A 110 11.34 9.02 0.38
C ILE A 110 12.54 9.18 1.32
N LYS A 111 13.77 9.21 0.80
CA LYS A 111 14.98 9.42 1.63
C LYS A 111 14.96 10.73 2.40
N GLN A 112 14.39 11.79 1.81
CA GLN A 112 14.30 13.10 2.47
C GLN A 112 13.41 13.07 3.71
N THR A 113 12.49 12.11 3.84
CA THR A 113 11.66 11.96 5.03
C THR A 113 12.41 11.39 6.24
N GLY A 114 13.58 10.80 6.02
CA GLY A 114 14.33 10.07 7.04
C GLY A 114 13.82 8.64 7.29
N CYS A 115 12.71 8.23 6.65
CA CYS A 115 12.17 6.90 6.79
C CYS A 115 13.10 5.85 6.16
N LYS A 116 13.21 4.68 6.81
CA LYS A 116 14.06 3.59 6.34
C LYS A 116 13.52 2.98 5.04
N GLY A 117 14.31 3.01 3.97
CA GLY A 117 14.00 2.25 2.76
C GLY A 117 14.26 0.75 2.97
N LEU A 118 13.22 -0.07 2.91
CA LEU A 118 13.32 -1.53 3.06
C LEU A 118 13.77 -2.21 1.77
N GLY A 119 13.54 -1.57 0.63
CA GLY A 119 13.89 -2.09 -0.69
C GLY A 119 12.88 -1.74 -1.77
N ALA A 120 12.97 -2.45 -2.90
CA ALA A 120 12.05 -2.29 -4.01
C ALA A 120 11.58 -3.65 -4.53
N VAL A 121 10.32 -3.70 -4.97
CA VAL A 121 9.69 -4.86 -5.63
C VAL A 121 9.40 -4.50 -7.08
N LEU A 122 9.88 -5.31 -8.01
CA LEU A 122 9.52 -5.18 -9.42
C LEU A 122 8.27 -6.01 -9.69
N ASN A 123 7.15 -5.33 -9.94
CA ASN A 123 5.84 -5.94 -10.15
C ASN A 123 5.47 -6.04 -11.63
N GLY A 124 4.71 -7.07 -11.99
CA GLY A 124 4.17 -7.25 -13.35
C GLY A 124 5.20 -7.76 -14.36
N VAL A 125 6.27 -8.41 -13.94
CA VAL A 125 7.27 -9.03 -14.83
C VAL A 125 6.63 -10.21 -15.57
N GLN A 126 6.63 -10.14 -16.91
CA GLN A 126 6.19 -11.26 -17.75
C GLN A 126 7.38 -12.15 -18.08
N PHE A 127 7.35 -13.39 -17.62
CA PHE A 127 8.37 -14.39 -17.90
C PHE A 127 8.07 -15.10 -19.24
N SER A 128 8.21 -14.39 -20.37
CA SER A 128 7.87 -14.91 -21.71
C SER A 128 9.03 -15.56 -22.48
N SER A 129 10.21 -15.73 -21.89
CA SER A 129 11.35 -16.30 -22.61
C SER A 129 11.99 -17.47 -21.87
N MET A 130 12.11 -18.59 -22.60
CA MET A 130 12.69 -19.86 -22.14
C MET A 130 14.19 -19.79 -21.76
N SER A 131 14.91 -18.72 -22.10
CA SER A 131 16.37 -18.65 -21.93
C SER A 131 16.83 -18.20 -20.54
N ASN A 132 15.96 -17.61 -19.72
CA ASN A 132 16.32 -17.12 -18.38
C ASN A 132 15.76 -17.99 -17.22
N ARG A 133 15.26 -19.20 -17.53
CA ARG A 133 14.67 -20.12 -16.54
C ARG A 133 15.60 -20.61 -15.45
N HIS A 134 16.91 -20.54 -15.66
CA HIS A 134 17.89 -21.14 -14.74
C HIS A 134 18.35 -20.24 -13.59
N HIS A 135 17.97 -18.93 -13.59
CA HIS A 135 18.46 -18.02 -12.55
C HIS A 135 17.40 -17.53 -11.55
N TYR A 136 16.11 -17.84 -11.77
CA TYR A 136 15.07 -17.46 -10.81
C TYR A 136 14.41 -18.69 -10.20
N TYR A 137 14.65 -18.84 -8.93
CA TYR A 137 14.11 -19.86 -8.06
C TYR A 137 12.58 -20.03 -8.26
N ASN A 138 12.15 -21.25 -8.67
CA ASN A 138 10.73 -21.69 -8.65
C ASN A 138 9.70 -20.78 -9.36
N SER A 139 9.98 -20.30 -10.56
CA SER A 139 9.02 -19.53 -11.36
C SER A 139 7.70 -20.29 -11.62
N GLU A 140 7.71 -21.62 -11.72
CA GLU A 140 6.49 -22.42 -11.95
C GLU A 140 5.54 -22.39 -10.74
N ARG A 141 6.05 -22.51 -9.52
CA ARG A 141 5.22 -22.39 -8.31
C ARG A 141 4.65 -20.99 -8.12
N TYR A 142 5.43 -19.97 -8.43
CA TYR A 142 4.98 -18.58 -8.31
C TYR A 142 3.97 -18.24 -9.41
N THR A 143 4.20 -18.67 -10.64
CA THR A 143 3.28 -18.49 -11.77
C THR A 143 1.98 -19.27 -11.54
N GLU A 144 2.05 -20.49 -11.03
CA GLU A 144 0.88 -21.30 -10.66
C GLU A 144 0.09 -20.67 -9.50
N TYR A 145 0.76 -20.13 -8.50
CA TYR A 145 0.16 -19.39 -7.40
C TYR A 145 -0.54 -18.11 -7.88
N CYS A 146 0.11 -17.31 -8.73
CA CYS A 146 -0.45 -16.10 -9.31
C CYS A 146 -1.63 -16.42 -10.24
N ASN A 147 -1.52 -17.42 -11.10
CA ASN A 147 -2.59 -17.80 -12.01
C ASN A 147 -3.81 -18.37 -11.27
N LYS A 148 -3.61 -19.18 -10.23
CA LYS A 148 -4.73 -19.72 -9.44
C LYS A 148 -5.45 -18.66 -8.61
N ARG A 149 -4.77 -17.62 -8.16
CA ARG A 149 -5.32 -16.66 -7.18
C ARG A 149 -5.75 -15.32 -7.76
N TYR A 150 -5.12 -14.85 -8.85
CA TYR A 150 -5.37 -13.51 -9.41
C TYR A 150 -6.06 -13.50 -10.77
N TYR A 151 -6.01 -14.59 -11.55
CA TYR A 151 -6.61 -14.62 -12.89
C TYR A 151 -7.91 -15.41 -12.97
N LYS A 152 -8.21 -16.33 -12.04
CA LYS A 152 -9.52 -17.04 -11.99
C LYS A 152 -10.68 -16.19 -11.48
N SER A 153 -10.43 -15.04 -10.87
CA SER A 153 -11.48 -14.15 -10.35
C SER A 153 -11.99 -13.11 -11.36
N ARG A 154 -11.56 -13.17 -12.63
CA ARG A 154 -12.01 -12.25 -13.70
C ARG A 154 -12.95 -12.89 -14.73
N GLU A 155 -13.32 -14.13 -14.56
CA GLU A 155 -14.26 -14.87 -15.45
C GLU A 155 -15.55 -15.29 -14.76
N GLN A 156 -16.02 -14.52 -13.77
CA GLN A 156 -17.38 -14.66 -13.24
C GLN A 156 -18.03 -13.28 -13.11
#